data_4ca1cf7e3e424ff4c471b4e5492f3afa
#
_entry.id   4ca1cf7e3e424ff4c471b4e5492f3afa
#
_cell.length_a   1.000
_cell.length_b   1.000
_cell.length_c   1.000
_cell.angle_alpha   90.00
_cell.angle_beta   90.00
_cell.angle_gamma   90.00
#
_symmetry.space_group_name_H-M   'P 1'
#
loop_
_entity.id
_entity.type
_entity.pdbx_description
1 polymer ?
#
loop_
_entity_poly.entity_id
_entity_poly.type
_entity_poly.pdbx_seq_one_letter_code
_entity_poly.pdbx_strand_id
1 'polypeptide(L)'
;DILTYGTPGCTFVFNKVLMEKLKQYKPSVISMHDSWISFVCLAVNGFFYSDQNAYIMYRQHDANVLGAQRHSLKDTLMGIVKNKNVLRSDMAKEILKGYSEMMPEKTKEAFIAFAEYKENLKYKLKILMLPYNKKKTTKRTFEKVKLRVVFNTI
;
A
#
# COMPACT_ATOMS: atom_id res chain seq x y z
N ASP A 1 -5.16 -6.32 -1.70
CA ASP A 1 -4.52 -5.83 -2.93
C ASP A 1 -3.41 -4.84 -2.58
N ILE A 2 -2.16 -5.22 -2.90
CA ILE A 2 -0.96 -4.45 -2.56
C ILE A 2 -0.96 -3.01 -3.09
N LEU A 3 -1.65 -2.77 -4.21
CA LEU A 3 -1.67 -1.47 -4.89
C LEU A 3 -2.62 -0.46 -4.26
N THR A 4 -3.76 -0.92 -3.77
CA THR A 4 -4.89 -0.05 -3.41
C THR A 4 -5.27 -0.11 -1.94
N TYR A 5 -4.67 -1.02 -1.17
CA TYR A 5 -4.99 -1.16 0.24
C TYR A 5 -4.48 0.05 1.04
N GLY A 6 -5.35 0.64 1.80
CA GLY A 6 -5.03 1.74 2.71
C GLY A 6 -6.19 1.97 3.66
N THR A 7 -5.92 1.84 4.95
CA THR A 7 -6.88 2.09 6.03
C THR A 7 -6.18 2.95 7.07
N PRO A 8 -6.83 3.96 7.66
CA PRO A 8 -6.22 4.78 8.69
C PRO A 8 -5.76 3.94 9.88
N GLY A 9 -4.52 4.14 10.33
CA GLY A 9 -3.89 3.32 11.39
C GLY A 9 -4.67 3.32 12.70
N CYS A 10 -5.39 4.41 13.02
CA CYS A 10 -6.22 4.50 14.21
C CYS A 10 -7.45 3.58 14.22
N THR A 11 -7.78 2.95 13.07
CA THR A 11 -8.90 2.01 12.95
C THR A 11 -8.44 0.55 12.94
N PHE A 12 -7.14 0.28 13.07
CA PHE A 12 -6.61 -1.07 13.03
C PHE A 12 -6.78 -1.80 14.35
N VAL A 13 -7.33 -3.02 14.24
CA VAL A 13 -7.27 -4.04 15.28
C VAL A 13 -6.63 -5.28 14.65
N PHE A 14 -5.62 -5.85 15.28
CA PHE A 14 -4.95 -7.05 14.79
C PHE A 14 -4.59 -7.99 15.94
N ASN A 15 -4.49 -9.26 15.63
CA ASN A 15 -4.28 -10.31 16.61
C ASN A 15 -2.79 -10.47 16.99
N LYS A 16 -2.55 -11.24 18.04
CA LYS A 16 -1.20 -11.54 18.54
C LYS A 16 -0.33 -12.22 17.47
N VAL A 17 -0.91 -13.04 16.61
CA VAL A 17 -0.14 -13.74 15.56
C VAL A 17 0.51 -12.74 14.61
N LEU A 18 -0.25 -11.75 14.12
CA LEU A 18 0.32 -10.70 13.27
C LEU A 18 1.32 -9.83 14.05
N MET A 19 1.08 -9.53 15.33
CA MET A 19 2.03 -8.81 16.17
C MET A 19 3.38 -9.53 16.25
N GLU A 20 3.39 -10.85 16.48
CA GLU A 20 4.62 -11.63 16.53
C GLU A 20 5.34 -11.65 15.17
N LYS A 21 4.60 -11.66 14.05
CA LYS A 21 5.21 -11.52 12.73
C LYS A 21 5.84 -10.14 12.52
N LEU A 22 5.18 -9.08 12.94
CA LEU A 22 5.73 -7.70 12.85
C LEU A 22 7.03 -7.54 13.64
N LYS A 23 7.21 -8.23 14.76
CA LYS A 23 8.42 -8.18 15.57
C LYS A 23 9.62 -8.92 14.94
N GLN A 24 9.40 -9.83 14.00
CA GLN A 24 10.45 -10.65 13.39
C GLN A 24 11.41 -9.86 12.49
N TYR A 25 10.95 -8.72 11.97
CA TYR A 25 11.78 -7.90 11.09
C TYR A 25 11.56 -6.41 11.33
N LYS A 26 12.66 -5.69 11.50
CA LYS A 26 12.66 -4.23 11.64
C LYS A 26 13.05 -3.60 10.29
N PRO A 27 12.10 -2.98 9.57
CA PRO A 27 12.39 -2.35 8.29
C PRO A 27 13.29 -1.13 8.46
N SER A 28 14.15 -0.88 7.48
CA SER A 28 14.96 0.35 7.40
C SER A 28 14.18 1.50 6.76
N VAL A 29 13.16 1.18 5.98
CA VAL A 29 12.37 2.16 5.22
C VAL A 29 10.88 1.85 5.35
N ILE A 30 10.11 2.79 5.90
CA ILE A 30 8.65 2.74 5.93
C ILE A 30 8.07 4.12 5.61
N SER A 31 6.95 4.17 4.89
CA SER A 31 6.22 5.41 4.66
C SER A 31 5.26 5.73 5.81
N MET A 32 4.47 4.74 6.21
CA MET A 32 3.46 4.81 7.27
C MET A 32 3.35 3.46 7.96
N HIS A 33 3.15 3.46 9.28
CA HIS A 33 3.01 2.24 10.08
C HIS A 33 1.81 1.38 9.66
N ASP A 34 0.69 1.99 9.30
CA ASP A 34 -0.51 1.30 8.83
C ASP A 34 -0.29 0.57 7.49
N SER A 35 0.40 1.21 6.58
CA SER A 35 0.81 0.60 5.31
C SER A 35 1.77 -0.56 5.54
N TRP A 36 2.73 -0.43 6.48
CA TRP A 36 3.64 -1.51 6.85
C TRP A 36 2.89 -2.73 7.41
N ILE A 37 2.02 -2.52 8.40
CA ILE A 37 1.21 -3.57 9.00
C ILE A 37 0.39 -4.30 7.92
N SER A 38 -0.21 -3.54 7.00
CA SER A 38 -0.99 -4.09 5.89
C SER A 38 -0.13 -4.96 4.96
N PHE A 39 1.06 -4.49 4.62
CA PHE A 39 1.97 -5.23 3.75
C PHE A 39 2.47 -6.52 4.42
N VAL A 40 2.84 -6.47 5.69
CA VAL A 40 3.22 -7.68 6.45
C VAL A 40 2.06 -8.67 6.50
N CYS A 41 0.84 -8.19 6.79
CA CYS A 41 -0.34 -9.05 6.80
C CYS A 41 -0.56 -9.77 5.46
N LEU A 42 -0.42 -9.05 4.34
CA LEU A 42 -0.50 -9.65 2.99
C LEU A 42 0.64 -10.64 2.73
N ALA A 43 1.86 -10.31 3.14
CA ALA A 43 3.05 -11.13 2.94
C ALA A 43 2.93 -12.49 3.65
N VAL A 44 2.41 -12.50 4.87
CA VAL A 44 2.21 -13.74 5.64
C VAL A 44 0.88 -14.45 5.37
N ASN A 45 0.23 -14.13 4.25
CA ASN A 45 -1.07 -14.66 3.85
C ASN A 45 -2.18 -14.42 4.90
N GLY A 46 -2.11 -13.28 5.56
CA GLY A 46 -3.11 -12.87 6.54
C GLY A 46 -4.42 -12.40 5.89
N PHE A 47 -5.46 -12.33 6.69
CA PHE A 47 -6.80 -11.95 6.29
C PHE A 47 -7.16 -10.56 6.82
N PHE A 48 -7.84 -9.76 5.98
CA PHE A 48 -8.41 -8.47 6.37
C PHE A 48 -9.93 -8.57 6.45
N TYR A 49 -10.46 -8.14 7.56
CA TYR A 49 -11.89 -7.87 7.71
C TYR A 49 -12.11 -6.35 7.78
N SER A 50 -13.07 -5.83 7.03
CA SER A 50 -13.45 -4.42 7.08
C SER A 50 -14.87 -4.32 7.61
N ASP A 51 -15.00 -3.77 8.82
CA ASP A 51 -16.31 -3.44 9.36
C ASP A 51 -16.90 -2.25 8.59
N GLN A 52 -18.17 -2.34 8.25
CA GLN A 52 -18.89 -1.29 7.51
C GLN A 52 -19.46 -0.21 8.43
N ASN A 53 -19.45 -0.44 9.74
CA ASN A 53 -19.94 0.52 10.72
C ASN A 53 -18.85 1.57 11.03
N ALA A 54 -19.25 2.81 11.15
CA ALA A 54 -18.38 3.92 11.52
C ALA A 54 -18.38 4.11 13.04
N TYR A 55 -17.34 3.64 13.71
CA TYR A 55 -17.20 3.76 15.17
C TYR A 55 -16.36 4.94 15.62
N ILE A 56 -15.64 5.61 14.70
CA ILE A 56 -14.68 6.66 15.00
C ILE A 56 -15.10 7.96 14.33
N MET A 57 -15.22 9.01 15.13
CA MET A 57 -15.36 10.38 14.64
C MET A 57 -13.97 10.98 14.46
N TYR A 58 -13.49 11.05 13.22
CA TYR A 58 -12.15 11.56 12.90
C TYR A 58 -12.17 13.08 12.80
N ARG A 59 -11.67 13.76 13.84
CA ARG A 59 -11.58 15.23 13.87
C ARG A 59 -10.59 15.73 12.83
N GLN A 60 -11.05 16.67 12.00
CA GLN A 60 -10.21 17.34 11.00
C GLN A 60 -9.65 18.65 11.58
N HIS A 61 -8.39 18.91 11.35
CA HIS A 61 -7.71 20.18 11.63
C HIS A 61 -6.54 20.36 10.67
N ASP A 62 -6.03 21.58 10.53
CA ASP A 62 -5.01 21.93 9.53
C ASP A 62 -3.66 21.22 9.75
N ALA A 63 -3.37 20.76 10.96
CA ALA A 63 -2.16 20.02 11.29
C ALA A 63 -2.30 18.48 11.08
N ASN A 64 -3.38 17.99 10.50
CA ASN A 64 -3.51 16.56 10.18
C ASN A 64 -2.51 16.17 9.10
N VAL A 65 -1.70 15.13 9.34
CA VAL A 65 -0.74 14.58 8.35
C VAL A 65 -1.46 14.09 7.10
N LEU A 66 -2.62 13.46 7.28
CA LEU A 66 -3.52 13.04 6.21
C LEU A 66 -4.93 13.55 6.56
N GLY A 67 -5.36 14.62 5.89
CA GLY A 67 -6.73 15.10 5.99
C GLY A 67 -7.68 14.30 5.09
N ALA A 68 -8.98 14.35 5.38
CA ALA A 68 -10.03 13.77 4.52
C ALA A 68 -10.29 14.60 3.24
N GLN A 69 -9.35 15.44 2.83
CA GLN A 69 -9.50 16.30 1.66
C GLN A 69 -9.63 15.48 0.37
N ARG A 70 -10.61 15.82 -0.43
CA ARG A 70 -10.79 15.29 -1.78
C ARG A 70 -9.79 15.97 -2.72
N HIS A 71 -8.63 15.37 -2.92
CA HIS A 71 -7.67 15.86 -3.90
C HIS A 71 -8.23 15.76 -5.33
N SER A 72 -8.12 16.86 -6.08
CA SER A 72 -8.41 16.89 -7.51
C SER A 72 -7.38 16.07 -8.30
N LEU A 73 -7.63 15.81 -9.58
CA LEU A 73 -6.62 15.19 -10.46
C LEU A 73 -5.38 16.10 -10.58
N LYS A 74 -5.57 17.43 -10.59
CA LYS A 74 -4.49 18.41 -10.62
C LYS A 74 -3.61 18.33 -9.37
N ASP A 75 -4.22 18.19 -8.17
CA ASP A 75 -3.48 18.02 -6.92
C ASP A 75 -2.72 16.69 -6.90
N THR A 76 -3.29 15.65 -7.50
CA THR A 76 -2.62 14.35 -7.66
C THR A 76 -1.39 14.49 -8.56
N LEU A 77 -1.49 15.17 -9.70
CA LEU A 77 -0.37 15.42 -10.60
C LEU A 77 0.71 16.28 -9.95
N MET A 78 0.33 17.35 -9.25
CA MET A 78 1.29 18.19 -8.50
C MET A 78 1.96 17.43 -7.38
N GLY A 79 1.23 16.57 -6.66
CA GLY A 79 1.79 15.69 -5.64
C GLY A 79 2.76 14.64 -6.19
N ILE A 80 2.55 14.16 -7.41
CA ILE A 80 3.47 13.26 -8.12
C ILE A 80 4.83 13.94 -8.34
N VAL A 81 4.84 15.19 -8.77
CA VAL A 81 6.08 15.93 -9.09
C VAL A 81 6.84 16.33 -7.80
N LYS A 82 6.14 16.61 -6.71
CA LYS A 82 6.74 17.12 -5.45
C LYS A 82 7.15 16.03 -4.46
N ASN A 83 6.78 14.77 -4.66
CA ASN A 83 6.87 13.75 -3.61
C ASN A 83 8.26 13.11 -3.55
N LYS A 84 9.06 13.51 -2.56
CA LYS A 84 10.32 12.86 -2.14
C LYS A 84 10.11 11.80 -1.05
N ASN A 85 8.86 11.40 -0.78
CA ASN A 85 8.55 10.47 0.29
C ASN A 85 8.92 9.03 -0.08
N VAL A 86 9.15 8.21 0.94
CA VAL A 86 9.29 6.76 0.82
C VAL A 86 8.14 6.18 0.01
N LEU A 87 8.47 5.51 -1.07
CA LEU A 87 7.47 4.94 -1.97
C LEU A 87 7.05 3.55 -1.49
N ARG A 88 5.84 3.15 -1.85
CA ARG A 88 5.34 1.82 -1.52
C ARG A 88 6.17 0.70 -2.15
N SER A 89 6.79 0.95 -3.31
CA SER A 89 7.74 0.03 -3.95
C SER A 89 8.99 -0.20 -3.09
N ASP A 90 9.47 0.83 -2.38
CA ASP A 90 10.62 0.68 -1.49
C ASP A 90 10.24 -0.12 -0.24
N MET A 91 9.02 0.08 0.28
CA MET A 91 8.46 -0.79 1.32
C MET A 91 8.30 -2.24 0.85
N ALA A 92 7.92 -2.47 -0.41
CA ALA A 92 7.83 -3.83 -0.96
C ALA A 92 9.19 -4.52 -1.01
N LYS A 93 10.28 -3.79 -1.29
CA LYS A 93 11.66 -4.30 -1.18
C LYS A 93 11.99 -4.73 0.26
N GLU A 94 11.60 -3.94 1.25
CA GLU A 94 11.77 -4.29 2.67
C GLU A 94 10.95 -5.53 3.07
N ILE A 95 9.73 -5.63 2.59
CA ILE A 95 8.88 -6.82 2.82
C ILE A 95 9.52 -8.09 2.25
N LEU A 96 10.08 -8.02 1.05
CA LEU A 96 10.79 -9.16 0.45
C LEU A 96 12.02 -9.58 1.26
N LYS A 97 12.77 -8.63 1.82
CA LYS A 97 13.92 -8.93 2.71
C LYS A 97 13.49 -9.67 3.98
N GLY A 98 12.41 -9.23 4.62
CA GLY A 98 12.00 -9.75 5.92
C GLY A 98 11.10 -10.97 5.89
N TYR A 99 10.35 -11.17 4.79
CA TYR A 99 9.22 -12.12 4.78
C TYR A 99 9.16 -13.03 3.55
N SER A 100 10.10 -12.95 2.60
CA SER A 100 10.03 -13.69 1.33
C SER A 100 9.92 -15.20 1.49
N GLU A 101 10.51 -15.78 2.54
CA GLU A 101 10.45 -17.21 2.81
C GLU A 101 9.09 -17.69 3.35
N MET A 102 8.31 -16.78 3.94
CA MET A 102 6.98 -17.06 4.48
C MET A 102 5.86 -16.80 3.49
N MET A 103 6.18 -16.24 2.33
CA MET A 103 5.16 -15.87 1.34
C MET A 103 4.72 -17.06 0.49
N PRO A 104 3.41 -17.20 0.24
CA PRO A 104 2.95 -18.01 -0.88
C PRO A 104 3.55 -17.48 -2.20
N GLU A 105 3.92 -18.38 -3.11
CA GLU A 105 4.65 -18.01 -4.35
C GLU A 105 3.95 -16.91 -5.15
N LYS A 106 2.64 -17.01 -5.31
CA LYS A 106 1.83 -15.99 -5.99
C LYS A 106 1.90 -14.61 -5.33
N THR A 107 1.98 -14.57 -4.01
CA THR A 107 2.13 -13.32 -3.24
C THR A 107 3.53 -12.76 -3.43
N LYS A 108 4.55 -13.61 -3.36
CA LYS A 108 5.95 -13.26 -3.59
C LYS A 108 6.18 -12.65 -4.97
N GLU A 109 5.66 -13.28 -6.03
CA GLU A 109 5.69 -12.74 -7.39
C GLU A 109 5.04 -11.34 -7.49
N ALA A 110 3.92 -11.12 -6.79
CA ALA A 110 3.26 -9.83 -6.78
C ALA A 110 4.10 -8.76 -6.07
N PHE A 111 4.75 -9.10 -4.96
CA PHE A 111 5.67 -8.19 -4.28
C PHE A 111 6.93 -7.89 -5.10
N ILE A 112 7.52 -8.90 -5.77
CA ILE A 112 8.66 -8.71 -6.69
C ILE A 112 8.28 -7.76 -7.82
N ALA A 113 7.15 -8.03 -8.49
CA ALA A 113 6.69 -7.16 -9.56
C ALA A 113 6.47 -5.71 -9.09
N PHE A 114 5.97 -5.53 -7.87
CA PHE A 114 5.73 -4.22 -7.29
C PHE A 114 7.01 -3.53 -6.78
N ALA A 115 8.00 -4.28 -6.31
CA ALA A 115 9.30 -3.75 -5.89
C ALA A 115 10.13 -3.26 -7.08
N GLU A 116 10.07 -3.98 -8.22
CA GLU A 116 10.97 -3.80 -9.36
C GLU A 116 10.35 -3.08 -10.56
N TYR A 117 9.07 -2.68 -10.52
CA TYR A 117 8.37 -2.12 -11.69
C TYR A 117 9.03 -0.86 -12.26
N LYS A 118 9.82 -0.13 -11.48
CA LYS A 118 10.51 1.08 -11.93
C LYS A 118 11.67 0.76 -12.88
N GLU A 119 12.35 -0.33 -12.61
CA GLU A 119 13.56 -0.77 -13.30
C GLU A 119 13.24 -1.82 -14.38
N ASN A 120 12.07 -2.48 -14.28
CA ASN A 120 11.66 -3.57 -15.17
C ASN A 120 10.35 -3.27 -15.89
N LEU A 121 10.45 -2.98 -17.18
CA LEU A 121 9.30 -2.64 -18.03
C LEU A 121 8.24 -3.75 -18.07
N LYS A 122 8.65 -5.04 -18.02
CA LYS A 122 7.73 -6.18 -17.99
C LYS A 122 6.81 -6.12 -16.76
N TYR A 123 7.38 -5.84 -15.58
CA TYR A 123 6.59 -5.69 -14.36
C TYR A 123 5.73 -4.43 -14.37
N LYS A 124 6.24 -3.35 -14.92
CA LYS A 124 5.46 -2.12 -15.10
C LYS A 124 4.23 -2.37 -15.97
N LEU A 125 4.39 -3.02 -17.11
CA LEU A 125 3.29 -3.40 -17.99
C LEU A 125 2.32 -4.38 -17.31
N LYS A 126 2.84 -5.39 -16.60
CA LYS A 126 2.01 -6.34 -15.83
C LYS A 126 1.08 -5.61 -14.85
N ILE A 127 1.59 -4.61 -14.13
CA ILE A 127 0.78 -3.81 -13.19
C ILE A 127 -0.25 -2.94 -13.93
N LEU A 128 0.15 -2.29 -15.03
CA LEU A 128 -0.73 -1.43 -15.81
C LEU A 128 -1.86 -2.21 -16.50
N MET A 129 -1.63 -3.47 -16.84
CA MET A 129 -2.62 -4.37 -17.46
C MET A 129 -3.57 -5.03 -16.45
N LEU A 130 -3.35 -4.87 -15.13
CA LEU A 130 -4.26 -5.44 -14.13
C LEU A 130 -5.70 -4.93 -14.35
N PRO A 131 -6.70 -5.84 -14.33
CA PRO A 131 -8.09 -5.44 -14.49
C PRO A 131 -8.60 -4.71 -13.26
N TYR A 132 -9.50 -3.75 -13.50
CA TYR A 132 -10.23 -3.09 -12.43
C TYR A 132 -11.16 -4.07 -11.70
N ASN A 133 -11.11 -4.07 -10.38
CA ASN A 133 -12.00 -4.88 -9.55
C ASN A 133 -12.78 -3.98 -8.57
N LYS A 134 -14.07 -3.77 -8.85
CA LYS A 134 -14.97 -2.94 -8.04
C LYS A 134 -15.13 -3.39 -6.59
N LYS A 135 -14.90 -4.68 -6.28
CA LYS A 135 -14.97 -5.21 -4.91
C LYS A 135 -13.74 -4.83 -4.08
N LYS A 136 -12.64 -4.44 -4.72
CA LYS A 136 -11.36 -4.14 -4.04
C LYS A 136 -11.08 -2.65 -3.91
N THR A 137 -11.58 -1.84 -4.85
CA THR A 137 -11.28 -0.40 -4.88
C THR A 137 -12.27 0.37 -5.75
N THR A 138 -12.29 1.70 -5.63
CA THR A 138 -13.06 2.55 -6.54
C THR A 138 -12.30 2.72 -7.86
N LYS A 139 -13.02 2.93 -8.96
CA LYS A 139 -12.44 3.17 -10.29
C LYS A 139 -11.45 4.35 -10.24
N ARG A 140 -11.83 5.45 -9.58
CA ARG A 140 -10.99 6.64 -9.42
C ARG A 140 -9.67 6.34 -8.70
N THR A 141 -9.70 5.56 -7.62
CA THR A 141 -8.49 5.17 -6.88
C THR A 141 -7.60 4.29 -7.75
N PHE A 142 -8.19 3.36 -8.49
CA PHE A 142 -7.45 2.46 -9.38
C PHE A 142 -6.74 3.22 -10.52
N GLU A 143 -7.42 4.18 -11.15
CA GLU A 143 -6.84 5.04 -12.19
C GLU A 143 -5.69 5.90 -11.64
N LYS A 144 -5.86 6.48 -10.44
CA LYS A 144 -4.78 7.23 -9.77
C LYS A 144 -3.56 6.36 -9.50
N VAL A 145 -3.74 5.12 -9.10
CA VAL A 145 -2.64 4.18 -8.88
C VAL A 145 -1.92 3.90 -10.21
N LYS A 146 -2.64 3.59 -11.29
CA LYS A 146 -2.04 3.39 -12.61
C LYS A 146 -1.24 4.61 -13.08
N LEU A 147 -1.79 5.81 -12.91
CA LEU A 147 -1.09 7.05 -13.23
C LEU A 147 0.24 7.17 -12.47
N ARG A 148 0.23 6.89 -11.16
CA ARG A 148 1.45 6.88 -10.34
C ARG A 148 2.46 5.82 -10.77
N VAL A 149 2.01 4.66 -11.23
CA VAL A 149 2.89 3.62 -11.80
C VAL A 149 3.57 4.13 -13.08
N VAL A 150 2.83 4.81 -13.96
CA VAL A 150 3.40 5.43 -15.18
C VAL A 150 4.54 6.38 -14.81
N PHE A 151 4.35 7.21 -13.80
CA PHE A 151 5.33 8.23 -13.35
C PHE A 151 6.34 7.72 -12.31
N ASN A 152 6.39 6.42 -11.99
CA ASN A 152 7.30 5.81 -11.00
C ASN A 152 7.20 6.40 -9.58
N THR A 153 6.01 6.76 -9.13
CA THR A 153 5.77 7.50 -7.87
C THR A 153 4.91 6.76 -6.84
N ILE A 154 4.86 5.43 -6.92
CA ILE A 154 4.13 4.59 -5.96
C ILE A 154 5.05 3.67 -5.15
#